data_89958b79429e3188750369f4604ecb2d
#
_entry.id   89958b79429e3188750369f4604ecb2d
#
_cell.length_a   1.000
_cell.length_b   1.000
_cell.length_c   1.000
_cell.angle_alpha   90.00
_cell.angle_beta   90.00
_cell.angle_gamma   90.00
#
_symmetry.space_group_name_H-M   'P 1'
#
loop_
_entity.id
_entity.type
_entity.pdbx_description
1 polymer ?
#
loop_
_entity_poly.entity_id
_entity_poly.type
_entity_poly.pdbx_seq_one_letter_code
_entity_poly.pdbx_strand_id
1 'polypeptide(L)'
;MIHPLRRSLVSVLLPAALTGLLSWPAVAAEPGAADDEAVNLEAEVVVSDAALTQWLRDGQALLRDERYLPAALKLQELVKTGQTDHALVQEAQFLLGVALYELGLYQAALSRFEPIVDAGAAHSQYAATLAYLLKISRATGSDPSVVLRISEYPTELYPADLKDELHFVVGQYFYGESQLSDAFARFEQVSEKNREFFVRSKYLEGVILIAQSGLGADAKEIDGAKLGAAAEAFKTVLRVQRDHGGDEGIDKVAGQAVLALGRLFYSTRQYDVAVRYYNEVSDESPVWLEALYEVSWVHYQLKNYPRALGNLHTLNSPYFADQYFPESRVLQSLILFYNCRYDEADVIVKDFVRDYFPLMDQLGKEINQFGDPNAFYQWLAQLSRSEDTEYSTRFKRIFNAALMDKKLRRKFDTVAKLNAELARLDNLAGPQGATDGLLGGLKQEITAYRFLVVGEAGGLAQARLVRLLGDLRRHLAEAIKIRQETRKARRGDSPESVLQEQAAAAAAKLVIDVDDEHIAWPFTGEYWKDELGSYLYDIDSLCKAEPAPAAAEPSDETPTEGTTTP
;
A
#
# COMPACT_ATOMS: atom_id res chain seq x y z
N MET A 1 -11.63 6.72 -30.63
CA MET A 1 -11.86 7.40 -29.35
C MET A 1 -12.10 6.37 -28.25
N ILE A 2 -11.07 5.65 -27.82
CA ILE A 2 -11.11 4.75 -26.65
C ILE A 2 -9.86 5.07 -25.84
N HIS A 3 -9.98 6.01 -24.92
CA HIS A 3 -8.91 6.41 -24.00
C HIS A 3 -9.43 6.59 -22.58
N PRO A 4 -9.93 5.51 -21.89
CA PRO A 4 -10.03 5.59 -20.43
C PRO A 4 -9.06 4.67 -19.68
N LEU A 5 -8.34 3.74 -20.33
CA LEU A 5 -7.51 2.73 -19.65
C LEU A 5 -6.16 3.26 -19.11
N ARG A 6 -5.82 4.53 -19.36
CA ARG A 6 -4.57 5.14 -18.86
C ARG A 6 -4.52 5.39 -17.35
N ARG A 7 -5.66 5.33 -16.63
CA ARG A 7 -5.73 5.70 -15.20
C ARG A 7 -5.52 4.54 -14.22
N SER A 8 -5.67 3.29 -14.63
CA SER A 8 -5.63 2.15 -13.71
C SER A 8 -4.24 1.79 -13.19
N LEU A 9 -3.21 1.85 -14.02
CA LEU A 9 -1.86 1.40 -13.61
C LEU A 9 -1.11 2.38 -12.72
N VAL A 10 -1.44 3.67 -12.77
CA VAL A 10 -0.82 4.70 -11.92
C VAL A 10 -1.52 4.83 -10.57
N SER A 11 -2.79 4.42 -10.45
CA SER A 11 -3.56 4.51 -9.21
C SER A 11 -3.09 3.57 -8.09
N VAL A 12 -2.24 2.58 -8.40
CA VAL A 12 -1.68 1.66 -7.39
C VAL A 12 -0.53 2.29 -6.59
N LEU A 13 0.07 3.39 -7.09
CA LEU A 13 1.24 4.02 -6.48
C LEU A 13 0.94 5.23 -5.59
N LEU A 14 -0.28 5.80 -5.62
CA LEU A 14 -0.60 6.99 -4.83
C LEU A 14 -1.79 6.72 -3.89
N PRO A 15 -1.62 6.82 -2.57
CA PRO A 15 -2.76 7.00 -1.69
C PRO A 15 -3.37 8.38 -1.98
N ALA A 16 -4.62 8.40 -2.45
CA ALA A 16 -5.35 9.66 -2.62
C ALA A 16 -5.50 10.35 -1.26
N ALA A 17 -4.78 11.44 -1.07
CA ALA A 17 -4.98 12.33 0.06
C ALA A 17 -6.30 13.08 -0.15
N LEU A 18 -7.34 12.70 0.59
CA LEU A 18 -8.50 13.54 0.83
C LEU A 18 -8.15 14.47 2.00
N THR A 19 -7.70 15.69 1.69
CA THR A 19 -7.70 16.80 2.64
C THR A 19 -9.14 17.31 2.80
N GLY A 20 -9.88 16.68 3.70
CA GLY A 20 -11.13 17.21 4.22
C GLY A 20 -10.81 18.11 5.40
N LEU A 21 -10.75 19.42 5.18
CA LEU A 21 -10.80 20.44 6.23
C LEU A 21 -12.18 20.35 6.91
N LEU A 22 -12.27 19.66 8.03
CA LEU A 22 -13.36 19.77 8.98
C LEU A 22 -13.12 21.02 9.82
N SER A 23 -13.71 22.13 9.38
CA SER A 23 -13.91 23.31 10.23
C SER A 23 -14.96 22.97 11.28
N TRP A 24 -14.56 22.85 12.53
CA TRP A 24 -15.48 22.84 13.67
C TRP A 24 -16.05 24.24 13.88
N PRO A 25 -17.37 24.40 14.11
CA PRO A 25 -17.91 25.66 14.55
C PRO A 25 -17.49 25.93 16.00
N ALA A 26 -16.86 27.07 16.22
CA ALA A 26 -16.64 27.60 17.56
C ALA A 26 -17.99 27.90 18.21
N VAL A 27 -18.31 27.17 19.27
CA VAL A 27 -19.43 27.53 20.15
C VAL A 27 -18.97 28.71 21.01
N ALA A 28 -19.57 29.87 20.76
CA ALA A 28 -19.40 31.01 21.61
C ALA A 28 -20.05 30.74 22.97
N ALA A 29 -19.25 30.74 24.04
CA ALA A 29 -19.76 30.73 25.40
C ALA A 29 -20.22 32.15 25.80
N GLU A 30 -21.45 32.28 26.23
CA GLU A 30 -21.98 33.49 26.88
C GLU A 30 -21.32 33.67 28.26
N PRO A 31 -21.10 34.91 28.71
CA PRO A 31 -20.54 35.17 30.04
C PRO A 31 -21.64 35.04 31.12
N GLY A 32 -21.66 33.93 31.81
CA GLY A 32 -22.44 33.70 33.02
C GLY A 32 -21.73 34.26 34.26
N ALA A 33 -22.51 34.78 35.18
CA ALA A 33 -22.19 35.54 36.36
C ALA A 33 -21.08 34.96 37.26
N ALA A 34 -20.28 35.84 37.82
CA ALA A 34 -19.29 35.56 38.85
C ALA A 34 -20.01 35.12 40.15
N ASP A 35 -19.79 33.85 40.53
CA ASP A 35 -19.88 33.41 41.91
C ASP A 35 -18.46 33.31 42.46
N ASP A 36 -18.23 34.09 43.53
CA ASP A 36 -17.03 34.04 44.37
C ASP A 36 -16.93 32.67 45.08
N GLU A 37 -16.45 31.64 44.37
CA GLU A 37 -15.94 30.45 45.04
C GLU A 37 -14.48 30.71 45.43
N ALA A 38 -14.27 30.71 46.74
CA ALA A 38 -12.97 30.77 47.36
C ALA A 38 -12.04 29.73 46.73
N VAL A 39 -11.06 30.20 45.94
CA VAL A 39 -9.95 29.37 45.46
C VAL A 39 -9.23 28.84 46.69
N ASN A 40 -9.51 27.60 47.00
CA ASN A 40 -8.75 26.82 47.98
C ASN A 40 -7.37 26.58 47.37
N LEU A 41 -6.44 27.50 47.60
CA LEU A 41 -5.02 27.32 47.37
C LEU A 41 -4.57 26.20 48.31
N GLU A 42 -4.74 24.94 47.89
CA GLU A 42 -3.95 23.85 48.46
C GLU A 42 -2.50 24.27 48.30
N ALA A 43 -1.84 24.56 49.40
CA ALA A 43 -0.43 24.88 49.43
C ALA A 43 0.30 23.71 48.76
N GLU A 44 0.92 23.94 47.59
CA GLU A 44 1.81 22.97 46.98
C GLU A 44 2.82 22.53 48.02
N VAL A 45 2.71 21.29 48.49
CA VAL A 45 3.67 20.71 49.42
C VAL A 45 4.95 20.47 48.60
N VAL A 46 5.84 21.46 48.61
CA VAL A 46 7.15 21.32 47.95
C VAL A 46 7.90 20.22 48.70
N VAL A 47 8.06 19.08 48.02
CA VAL A 47 8.81 17.93 48.54
C VAL A 47 10.30 18.32 48.60
N SER A 48 10.98 18.02 49.68
CA SER A 48 12.39 18.38 49.84
C SER A 48 13.30 17.60 48.88
N ASP A 49 14.40 18.21 48.43
CA ASP A 49 15.41 17.60 47.58
C ASP A 49 15.96 16.27 48.13
N ALA A 50 16.08 16.16 49.43
CA ALA A 50 16.53 14.92 50.08
C ALA A 50 15.53 13.78 49.88
N ALA A 51 14.21 14.07 49.97
CA ALA A 51 13.16 13.07 49.71
C ALA A 51 13.10 12.70 48.22
N LEU A 52 13.16 13.69 47.33
CA LEU A 52 13.22 13.46 45.87
C LEU A 52 14.43 12.59 45.49
N THR A 53 15.61 12.89 46.07
CA THR A 53 16.84 12.10 45.83
C THR A 53 16.68 10.66 46.28
N GLN A 54 16.07 10.44 47.44
CA GLN A 54 15.88 9.09 47.99
C GLN A 54 14.89 8.30 47.11
N TRP A 55 13.77 8.88 46.73
CA TRP A 55 12.77 8.23 45.89
C TRP A 55 13.31 7.87 44.50
N LEU A 56 14.14 8.76 43.92
CA LEU A 56 14.80 8.48 42.63
C LEU A 56 15.77 7.31 42.77
N ARG A 57 16.61 7.28 43.84
CA ARG A 57 17.53 6.16 44.09
C ARG A 57 16.80 4.83 44.24
N ASP A 58 15.67 4.83 44.97
CA ASP A 58 14.85 3.65 45.17
C ASP A 58 14.27 3.16 43.81
N GLY A 59 13.75 4.07 42.99
CA GLY A 59 13.27 3.76 41.64
C GLY A 59 14.36 3.21 40.74
N GLN A 60 15.55 3.81 40.75
CA GLN A 60 16.72 3.35 39.99
C GLN A 60 17.22 1.97 40.47
N ALA A 61 17.18 1.71 41.77
CA ALA A 61 17.55 0.40 42.30
C ALA A 61 16.58 -0.68 41.83
N LEU A 62 15.27 -0.41 41.86
CA LEU A 62 14.24 -1.32 41.38
C LEU A 62 14.38 -1.59 39.87
N LEU A 63 14.74 -0.59 39.08
CA LEU A 63 15.01 -0.77 37.64
C LEU A 63 16.22 -1.67 37.40
N ARG A 64 17.32 -1.50 38.15
CA ARG A 64 18.50 -2.36 38.04
C ARG A 64 18.22 -3.82 38.44
N ASP A 65 17.29 -4.02 39.37
CA ASP A 65 16.84 -5.32 39.82
C ASP A 65 15.76 -5.93 38.89
N GLU A 66 15.46 -5.28 37.74
CA GLU A 66 14.42 -5.67 36.74
C GLU A 66 13.00 -5.73 37.33
N ARG A 67 12.77 -5.05 38.45
CA ARG A 67 11.47 -4.96 39.14
C ARG A 67 10.68 -3.76 38.59
N TYR A 68 10.31 -3.85 37.32
CA TYR A 68 9.80 -2.71 36.53
C TYR A 68 8.48 -2.14 37.06
N LEU A 69 7.51 -2.96 37.50
CA LEU A 69 6.25 -2.45 38.04
C LEU A 69 6.46 -1.70 39.38
N PRO A 70 7.15 -2.24 40.40
CA PRO A 70 7.49 -1.46 41.60
C PRO A 70 8.28 -0.19 41.27
N ALA A 71 9.20 -0.22 40.30
CA ALA A 71 9.93 0.95 39.85
C ALA A 71 8.99 2.03 39.26
N ALA A 72 8.08 1.63 38.38
CA ALA A 72 7.10 2.55 37.77
C ALA A 72 6.21 3.21 38.80
N LEU A 73 5.72 2.44 39.79
CA LEU A 73 4.90 2.98 40.89
C LEU A 73 5.69 4.01 41.72
N LYS A 74 6.96 3.71 42.05
CA LYS A 74 7.80 4.60 42.87
C LYS A 74 8.17 5.89 42.10
N LEU A 75 8.54 5.77 40.83
CA LEU A 75 8.86 6.92 39.97
C LEU A 75 7.63 7.80 39.70
N GLN A 76 6.44 7.19 39.59
CA GLN A 76 5.18 7.93 39.43
C GLN A 76 4.87 8.82 40.62
N GLU A 77 5.21 8.39 41.86
CA GLU A 77 5.06 9.25 43.05
C GLU A 77 5.90 10.53 42.92
N LEU A 78 7.10 10.39 42.37
CA LEU A 78 8.04 11.50 42.15
C LEU A 78 7.50 12.47 41.11
N VAL A 79 7.03 11.95 39.97
CA VAL A 79 6.45 12.75 38.88
C VAL A 79 5.19 13.50 39.35
N LYS A 80 4.37 12.89 40.21
CA LYS A 80 3.15 13.52 40.78
C LYS A 80 3.41 14.71 41.68
N THR A 81 4.65 14.97 42.12
CA THR A 81 4.98 16.18 42.92
C THR A 81 4.76 17.48 42.16
N GLY A 82 4.63 17.43 40.82
CA GLY A 82 4.39 18.60 39.98
C GLY A 82 5.60 19.50 39.72
N GLN A 83 6.76 19.21 40.34
CA GLN A 83 8.00 20.00 40.19
C GLN A 83 8.71 19.71 38.87
N THR A 84 8.05 19.98 37.73
CA THR A 84 8.48 19.57 36.38
C THR A 84 9.83 20.14 35.95
N ASP A 85 10.22 21.30 36.47
CA ASP A 85 11.51 21.92 36.15
C ASP A 85 12.68 21.35 36.99
N HIS A 86 12.37 20.54 38.00
CA HIS A 86 13.39 19.97 38.87
C HIS A 86 14.11 18.79 38.20
N ALA A 87 15.43 18.81 38.10
CA ALA A 87 16.23 17.82 37.36
C ALA A 87 15.96 16.36 37.79
N LEU A 88 15.74 16.13 39.10
CA LEU A 88 15.41 14.78 39.65
C LEU A 88 14.02 14.31 39.18
N VAL A 89 13.05 15.22 39.05
CA VAL A 89 11.71 14.91 38.53
C VAL A 89 11.76 14.63 37.05
N GLN A 90 12.53 15.39 36.27
CA GLN A 90 12.76 15.13 34.84
C GLN A 90 13.40 13.76 34.62
N GLU A 91 14.41 13.40 35.43
CA GLU A 91 15.02 12.08 35.38
C GLU A 91 14.01 10.97 35.75
N ALA A 92 13.21 11.18 36.77
CA ALA A 92 12.16 10.24 37.17
C ALA A 92 11.09 10.05 36.08
N GLN A 93 10.71 11.12 35.37
CA GLN A 93 9.77 11.04 34.25
C GLN A 93 10.32 10.17 33.11
N PHE A 94 11.58 10.37 32.73
CA PHE A 94 12.24 9.54 31.74
C PHE A 94 12.31 8.07 32.18
N LEU A 95 12.78 7.81 33.42
CA LEU A 95 12.89 6.46 33.97
C LEU A 95 11.53 5.76 34.14
N LEU A 96 10.46 6.51 34.39
CA LEU A 96 9.09 5.98 34.37
C LEU A 96 8.72 5.48 32.97
N GLY A 97 9.00 6.27 31.93
CA GLY A 97 8.83 5.84 30.55
C GLY A 97 9.63 4.58 30.23
N VAL A 98 10.88 4.50 30.71
CA VAL A 98 11.73 3.30 30.58
C VAL A 98 11.10 2.09 31.28
N ALA A 99 10.64 2.23 32.51
CA ALA A 99 10.00 1.14 33.26
C ALA A 99 8.74 0.60 32.52
N LEU A 100 7.93 1.50 31.97
CA LEU A 100 6.74 1.14 31.19
C LEU A 100 7.10 0.43 29.88
N TYR A 101 8.17 0.89 29.21
CA TYR A 101 8.68 0.22 28.01
C TYR A 101 9.11 -1.22 28.32
N GLU A 102 9.89 -1.43 29.40
CA GLU A 102 10.36 -2.77 29.80
C GLU A 102 9.21 -3.69 30.26
N LEU A 103 8.12 -3.12 30.76
CA LEU A 103 6.86 -3.83 31.00
C LEU A 103 6.12 -4.21 29.68
N GLY A 104 6.58 -3.71 28.52
CA GLY A 104 5.91 -3.87 27.24
C GLY A 104 4.62 -3.07 27.12
N LEU A 105 4.51 -1.97 27.86
CA LEU A 105 3.43 -1.00 27.82
C LEU A 105 3.87 0.19 26.95
N TYR A 106 3.92 -0.03 25.65
CA TYR A 106 4.56 0.89 24.69
C TYR A 106 3.80 2.19 24.52
N GLN A 107 2.46 2.15 24.45
CA GLN A 107 1.64 3.36 24.37
C GLN A 107 1.71 4.16 25.67
N ALA A 108 1.71 3.48 26.81
CA ALA A 108 1.90 4.11 28.10
C ALA A 108 3.29 4.75 28.23
N ALA A 109 4.35 4.08 27.75
CA ALA A 109 5.70 4.64 27.72
C ALA A 109 5.77 5.89 26.82
N LEU A 110 5.16 5.85 25.65
CA LEU A 110 5.06 6.99 24.74
C LEU A 110 4.43 8.20 25.42
N SER A 111 3.29 8.02 26.08
CA SER A 111 2.60 9.13 26.78
C SER A 111 3.45 9.76 27.91
N ARG A 112 4.43 9.04 28.46
CA ARG A 112 5.40 9.59 29.44
C ARG A 112 6.59 10.28 28.77
N PHE A 113 6.93 9.89 27.54
CA PHE A 113 7.98 10.55 26.76
C PHE A 113 7.50 11.81 26.02
N GLU A 114 6.23 11.91 25.66
CA GLU A 114 5.66 13.06 24.94
C GLU A 114 5.96 14.42 25.63
N PRO A 115 5.72 14.61 26.94
CA PRO A 115 6.06 15.87 27.57
C PRO A 115 7.56 16.21 27.56
N ILE A 116 8.44 15.18 27.49
CA ILE A 116 9.90 15.37 27.35
C ILE A 116 10.20 15.93 25.96
N VAL A 117 9.53 15.40 24.93
CA VAL A 117 9.68 15.88 23.54
C VAL A 117 9.15 17.31 23.42
N ASP A 118 7.97 17.58 23.98
CA ASP A 118 7.33 18.91 23.96
C ASP A 118 8.20 19.98 24.64
N ALA A 119 8.90 19.63 25.74
CA ALA A 119 9.84 20.53 26.42
C ALA A 119 11.14 20.75 25.62
N GLY A 120 11.46 19.86 24.68
CA GLY A 120 12.64 19.95 23.84
C GLY A 120 13.93 19.97 24.64
N ALA A 121 14.92 20.76 24.18
CA ALA A 121 16.23 20.87 24.80
C ALA A 121 16.23 21.45 26.24
N ALA A 122 15.11 22.00 26.72
CA ALA A 122 14.96 22.43 28.10
C ALA A 122 14.88 21.24 29.08
N HIS A 123 14.44 20.07 28.61
CA HIS A 123 14.38 18.87 29.40
C HIS A 123 15.71 18.10 29.37
N SER A 124 16.28 17.80 30.55
CA SER A 124 17.61 17.16 30.65
C SER A 124 17.72 15.80 29.94
N GLN A 125 16.62 15.08 29.78
CA GLN A 125 16.55 13.75 29.18
C GLN A 125 16.08 13.76 27.71
N TYR A 126 15.95 14.94 27.08
CA TYR A 126 15.44 15.06 25.70
C TYR A 126 16.21 14.18 24.71
N ALA A 127 17.55 14.30 24.68
CA ALA A 127 18.36 13.51 23.75
C ALA A 127 18.31 12.00 24.03
N ALA A 128 18.26 11.60 25.30
CA ALA A 128 18.18 10.19 25.69
C ALA A 128 16.84 9.54 25.29
N THR A 129 15.77 10.32 25.27
CA THR A 129 14.41 9.86 24.93
C THR A 129 14.32 9.37 23.49
N LEU A 130 15.08 9.97 22.55
CA LEU A 130 15.07 9.59 21.13
C LEU A 130 15.36 8.09 20.90
N ALA A 131 16.31 7.53 21.63
CA ALA A 131 16.64 6.11 21.54
C ALA A 131 15.47 5.20 21.96
N TYR A 132 14.71 5.60 22.99
CA TYR A 132 13.53 4.86 23.43
C TYR A 132 12.34 5.02 22.48
N LEU A 133 12.13 6.20 21.91
CA LEU A 133 11.14 6.39 20.87
C LEU A 133 11.42 5.48 19.66
N LEU A 134 12.68 5.32 19.25
CA LEU A 134 13.03 4.38 18.19
C LEU A 134 12.78 2.92 18.59
N LYS A 135 13.08 2.53 19.84
CA LYS A 135 12.75 1.20 20.37
C LYS A 135 11.24 0.95 20.36
N ILE A 136 10.44 1.94 20.77
CA ILE A 136 8.97 1.88 20.72
C ILE A 136 8.50 1.78 19.25
N SER A 137 9.07 2.57 18.35
CA SER A 137 8.76 2.50 16.92
C SER A 137 8.97 1.09 16.35
N ARG A 138 10.09 0.45 16.68
CA ARG A 138 10.36 -0.96 16.29
C ARG A 138 9.31 -1.92 16.88
N ALA A 139 8.99 -1.79 18.16
CA ALA A 139 8.01 -2.64 18.85
C ALA A 139 6.58 -2.45 18.29
N THR A 140 6.21 -1.23 17.97
CA THR A 140 4.89 -0.87 17.43
C THR A 140 4.76 -1.01 15.91
N GLY A 141 5.86 -1.32 15.18
CA GLY A 141 5.86 -1.43 13.73
C GLY A 141 5.79 -0.08 13.04
N SER A 142 6.52 0.90 13.55
CA SER A 142 6.57 2.28 13.07
C SER A 142 5.19 2.96 13.12
N ASP A 143 4.54 2.89 14.28
CA ASP A 143 3.29 3.61 14.51
C ASP A 143 3.48 5.11 14.22
N PRO A 144 2.61 5.73 13.41
CA PRO A 144 2.75 7.14 13.02
C PRO A 144 2.83 8.11 14.19
N SER A 145 2.15 7.84 15.31
CA SER A 145 2.20 8.71 16.50
C SER A 145 3.59 8.76 17.12
N VAL A 146 4.27 7.61 17.18
CA VAL A 146 5.65 7.51 17.68
C VAL A 146 6.62 8.20 16.73
N VAL A 147 6.46 7.93 15.42
CA VAL A 147 7.37 8.47 14.40
C VAL A 147 7.21 9.99 14.25
N LEU A 148 6.00 10.52 14.45
CA LEU A 148 5.76 11.96 14.53
C LEU A 148 6.68 12.57 15.61
N ARG A 149 6.71 12.01 16.82
CA ARG A 149 7.58 12.49 17.90
C ARG A 149 9.07 12.39 17.57
N ILE A 150 9.48 11.31 16.87
CA ILE A 150 10.87 11.20 16.37
C ILE A 150 11.17 12.31 15.34
N SER A 151 10.22 12.67 14.48
CA SER A 151 10.41 13.67 13.43
C SER A 151 10.65 15.09 13.97
N GLU A 152 10.26 15.37 15.21
CA GLU A 152 10.45 16.65 15.89
C GLU A 152 11.89 16.87 16.36
N TYR A 153 12.73 15.82 16.39
CA TYR A 153 14.14 15.94 16.77
C TYR A 153 15.00 16.52 15.64
N PRO A 154 15.92 17.46 15.98
CA PRO A 154 16.97 17.87 15.06
C PRO A 154 17.85 16.68 14.63
N THR A 155 18.21 16.61 13.36
CA THR A 155 19.00 15.50 12.81
C THR A 155 20.42 15.40 13.39
N GLU A 156 20.91 16.48 13.95
CA GLU A 156 22.21 16.58 14.64
C GLU A 156 22.24 15.75 15.93
N LEU A 157 21.06 15.50 16.52
CA LEU A 157 20.92 14.67 17.73
C LEU A 157 20.78 13.17 17.39
N TYR A 158 20.75 12.79 16.12
CA TYR A 158 20.67 11.39 15.74
C TYR A 158 21.97 10.66 16.09
N PRO A 159 21.91 9.63 16.97
CA PRO A 159 23.09 8.82 17.25
C PRO A 159 23.65 8.19 15.98
N ALA A 160 24.98 8.18 15.85
CA ALA A 160 25.66 7.78 14.62
C ALA A 160 25.33 6.34 14.16
N ASP A 161 25.09 5.44 15.12
CA ASP A 161 24.72 4.05 14.90
C ASP A 161 23.24 3.84 14.54
N LEU A 162 22.36 4.82 14.85
CA LEU A 162 20.93 4.78 14.59
C LEU A 162 20.49 5.75 13.48
N LYS A 163 21.44 6.52 12.94
CA LYS A 163 21.16 7.63 12.02
C LYS A 163 20.42 7.17 10.75
N ASP A 164 20.87 6.09 10.12
CA ASP A 164 20.27 5.58 8.88
C ASP A 164 18.83 5.11 9.11
N GLU A 165 18.59 4.41 10.22
CA GLU A 165 17.24 3.94 10.59
C GLU A 165 16.31 5.11 10.91
N LEU A 166 16.79 6.11 11.67
CA LEU A 166 15.98 7.29 12.00
C LEU A 166 15.60 8.07 10.74
N HIS A 167 16.53 8.30 9.82
CA HIS A 167 16.23 8.93 8.53
C HIS A 167 15.19 8.11 7.75
N PHE A 168 15.36 6.79 7.68
CA PHE A 168 14.44 5.92 6.97
C PHE A 168 13.03 5.94 7.57
N VAL A 169 12.91 5.79 8.89
CA VAL A 169 11.61 5.74 9.59
C VAL A 169 10.86 7.07 9.45
N VAL A 170 11.57 8.20 9.63
CA VAL A 170 10.98 9.55 9.46
C VAL A 170 10.63 9.80 7.99
N GLY A 171 11.49 9.38 7.05
CA GLY A 171 11.19 9.44 5.62
C GLY A 171 9.93 8.66 5.25
N GLN A 172 9.74 7.45 5.80
CA GLN A 172 8.51 6.67 5.61
C GLN A 172 7.27 7.35 6.19
N TYR A 173 7.38 8.03 7.31
CA TYR A 173 6.30 8.81 7.89
C TYR A 173 5.89 9.95 6.96
N PHE A 174 6.82 10.78 6.51
CA PHE A 174 6.54 11.86 5.57
C PHE A 174 5.95 11.35 4.24
N TYR A 175 6.45 10.21 3.74
CA TYR A 175 5.87 9.56 2.56
C TYR A 175 4.41 9.16 2.80
N GLY A 176 4.10 8.59 3.96
CA GLY A 176 2.74 8.21 4.37
C GLY A 176 1.77 9.39 4.48
N GLU A 177 2.30 10.56 4.88
CA GLU A 177 1.57 11.83 4.97
C GLU A 177 1.57 12.62 3.66
N SER A 178 2.07 12.03 2.56
CA SER A 178 2.17 12.65 1.23
C SER A 178 3.08 13.88 1.16
N GLN A 179 3.95 14.07 2.13
CA GLN A 179 5.00 15.09 2.17
C GLN A 179 6.22 14.57 1.38
N LEU A 180 6.06 14.48 0.05
CA LEU A 180 7.02 13.75 -0.79
C LEU A 180 8.41 14.38 -0.82
N SER A 181 8.52 15.70 -0.75
CA SER A 181 9.82 16.38 -0.75
C SER A 181 10.60 16.15 0.53
N ASP A 182 9.92 16.20 1.69
CA ASP A 182 10.54 15.94 2.99
C ASP A 182 10.93 14.46 3.11
N ALA A 183 10.07 13.55 2.63
CA ALA A 183 10.38 12.13 2.56
C ALA A 183 11.65 11.87 1.73
N PHE A 184 11.73 12.46 0.54
CA PHE A 184 12.89 12.32 -0.35
C PHE A 184 14.18 12.80 0.31
N ALA A 185 14.15 14.01 0.92
CA ALA A 185 15.29 14.57 1.62
C ALA A 185 15.78 13.68 2.79
N ARG A 186 14.86 12.96 3.46
CA ARG A 186 15.24 12.00 4.51
C ARG A 186 15.84 10.73 3.94
N PHE A 187 15.28 10.17 2.85
CA PHE A 187 15.81 8.97 2.22
C PHE A 187 17.21 9.16 1.64
N GLU A 188 17.52 10.33 1.05
CA GLU A 188 18.85 10.66 0.55
C GLU A 188 19.95 10.62 1.63
N GLN A 189 19.59 10.79 2.91
CA GLN A 189 20.55 10.76 4.02
C GLN A 189 20.87 9.33 4.50
N VAL A 190 20.17 8.31 4.01
CA VAL A 190 20.42 6.92 4.39
C VAL A 190 21.65 6.40 3.66
N SER A 191 22.66 5.98 4.42
CA SER A 191 23.94 5.52 3.85
C SER A 191 23.88 4.05 3.42
N GLU A 192 24.72 3.67 2.45
CA GLU A 192 24.87 2.28 1.99
C GLU A 192 25.43 1.34 3.06
N LYS A 193 25.95 1.85 4.17
CA LYS A 193 26.43 1.05 5.29
C LYS A 193 25.33 0.16 5.87
N ASN A 194 24.11 0.68 5.93
CA ASN A 194 22.94 -0.08 6.31
C ASN A 194 22.13 -0.46 5.05
N ARG A 195 22.52 -1.57 4.42
CA ARG A 195 21.99 -2.00 3.11
C ARG A 195 20.48 -2.16 3.11
N GLU A 196 19.89 -2.69 4.18
CA GLU A 196 18.46 -2.91 4.24
C GLU A 196 17.67 -1.59 4.15
N PHE A 197 18.03 -0.59 4.96
CA PHE A 197 17.38 0.71 4.88
C PHE A 197 17.75 1.47 3.61
N PHE A 198 18.98 1.30 3.11
CA PHE A 198 19.43 1.94 1.88
C PHE A 198 18.62 1.49 0.66
N VAL A 199 18.47 0.18 0.43
CA VAL A 199 17.70 -0.32 -0.73
C VAL A 199 16.22 0.08 -0.64
N ARG A 200 15.64 0.08 0.55
CA ARG A 200 14.27 0.54 0.77
C ARG A 200 14.13 2.04 0.50
N SER A 201 15.12 2.85 0.91
CA SER A 201 15.16 4.29 0.64
C SER A 201 15.27 4.54 -0.87
N LYS A 202 16.19 3.90 -1.57
CA LYS A 202 16.37 4.04 -3.02
C LYS A 202 15.11 3.63 -3.80
N TYR A 203 14.44 2.58 -3.37
CA TYR A 203 13.15 2.21 -3.95
C TYR A 203 12.09 3.32 -3.78
N LEU A 204 11.96 3.87 -2.56
CA LEU A 204 10.99 4.94 -2.29
C LEU A 204 11.37 6.27 -2.96
N GLU A 205 12.65 6.60 -3.07
CA GLU A 205 13.13 7.72 -3.88
C GLU A 205 12.65 7.59 -5.34
N GLY A 206 12.83 6.41 -5.94
CA GLY A 206 12.33 6.15 -7.30
C GLY A 206 10.82 6.34 -7.43
N VAL A 207 10.04 5.84 -6.48
CA VAL A 207 8.58 6.01 -6.44
C VAL A 207 8.19 7.49 -6.32
N ILE A 208 8.87 8.25 -5.44
CA ILE A 208 8.62 9.69 -5.26
C ILE A 208 8.94 10.46 -6.54
N LEU A 209 10.06 10.16 -7.20
CA LEU A 209 10.45 10.82 -8.45
C LEU A 209 9.44 10.58 -9.56
N ILE A 210 8.88 9.37 -9.68
CA ILE A 210 7.78 9.10 -10.62
C ILE A 210 6.55 9.94 -10.26
N ALA A 211 6.15 9.98 -8.99
CA ALA A 211 5.00 10.76 -8.55
C ALA A 211 5.16 12.27 -8.84
N GLN A 212 6.39 12.79 -8.70
CA GLN A 212 6.71 14.19 -8.96
C GLN A 212 6.97 14.51 -10.44
N SER A 213 7.10 13.50 -11.31
CA SER A 213 7.38 13.69 -12.74
C SER A 213 6.16 14.14 -13.56
N GLY A 214 4.95 14.06 -12.99
CA GLY A 214 3.70 14.29 -13.71
C GLY A 214 3.25 13.12 -14.58
N LEU A 215 3.96 11.99 -14.57
CA LEU A 215 3.55 10.79 -15.29
C LEU A 215 2.22 10.26 -14.75
N GLY A 216 1.23 10.09 -15.63
CA GLY A 216 -0.10 9.60 -15.26
C GLY A 216 -1.06 10.63 -14.69
N ALA A 217 -0.63 11.86 -14.41
CA ALA A 217 -1.47 13.00 -14.10
C ALA A 217 -1.90 13.71 -15.40
N ASP A 218 -2.92 14.60 -15.31
CA ASP A 218 -3.29 15.49 -16.43
C ASP A 218 -2.26 16.64 -16.58
N ALA A 219 -0.98 16.35 -16.32
CA ALA A 219 0.11 17.30 -16.44
C ALA A 219 0.36 17.64 -17.91
N LYS A 220 0.58 18.93 -18.19
CA LYS A 220 0.89 19.40 -19.56
C LYS A 220 2.23 18.91 -20.05
N GLU A 221 3.16 18.65 -19.13
CA GLU A 221 4.53 18.25 -19.43
C GLU A 221 4.98 17.17 -18.42
N ILE A 222 5.70 16.18 -18.94
CA ILE A 222 6.27 15.09 -18.14
C ILE A 222 7.76 15.38 -17.96
N ASP A 223 8.24 15.40 -16.73
CA ASP A 223 9.64 15.59 -16.38
C ASP A 223 10.45 14.31 -16.64
N GLY A 224 11.06 14.25 -17.82
CA GLY A 224 11.90 13.12 -18.24
C GLY A 224 13.17 12.95 -17.37
N ALA A 225 13.71 14.02 -16.80
CA ALA A 225 14.89 13.94 -15.93
C ALA A 225 14.55 13.21 -14.62
N LYS A 226 13.39 13.49 -14.02
CA LYS A 226 12.91 12.75 -12.85
C LYS A 226 12.64 11.29 -13.16
N LEU A 227 12.10 10.96 -14.32
CA LEU A 227 11.90 9.56 -14.74
C LEU A 227 13.22 8.82 -14.92
N GLY A 228 14.25 9.49 -15.49
CA GLY A 228 15.60 8.95 -15.57
C GLY A 228 16.20 8.70 -14.20
N ALA A 229 16.10 9.67 -13.29
CA ALA A 229 16.57 9.53 -11.91
C ALA A 229 15.84 8.40 -11.16
N ALA A 230 14.52 8.24 -11.38
CA ALA A 230 13.76 7.14 -10.81
C ALA A 230 14.25 5.77 -11.29
N ALA A 231 14.53 5.64 -12.59
CA ALA A 231 15.09 4.41 -13.14
C ALA A 231 16.46 4.09 -12.52
N GLU A 232 17.33 5.08 -12.34
CA GLU A 232 18.64 4.89 -11.70
C GLU A 232 18.52 4.52 -10.21
N ALA A 233 17.56 5.08 -9.48
CA ALA A 233 17.27 4.70 -8.11
C ALA A 233 16.86 3.21 -8.01
N PHE A 234 15.96 2.73 -8.86
CA PHE A 234 15.58 1.30 -8.92
C PHE A 234 16.76 0.41 -9.34
N LYS A 235 17.53 0.79 -10.36
CA LYS A 235 18.74 0.06 -10.76
C LYS A 235 19.79 -0.01 -9.64
N THR A 236 19.86 1.01 -8.78
CA THR A 236 20.73 0.98 -7.60
C THR A 236 20.31 -0.13 -6.64
N VAL A 237 19.00 -0.33 -6.43
CA VAL A 237 18.48 -1.48 -5.65
C VAL A 237 18.94 -2.80 -6.25
N LEU A 238 18.80 -2.97 -7.59
CA LEU A 238 19.18 -4.20 -8.28
C LEU A 238 20.70 -4.45 -8.22
N ARG A 239 21.52 -3.39 -8.25
CA ARG A 239 22.97 -3.50 -8.09
C ARG A 239 23.33 -4.04 -6.71
N VAL A 240 22.75 -3.47 -5.65
CA VAL A 240 22.98 -3.93 -4.28
C VAL A 240 22.52 -5.37 -4.10
N GLN A 241 21.38 -5.74 -4.66
CA GLN A 241 20.86 -7.11 -4.62
C GLN A 241 21.82 -8.08 -5.32
N ARG A 242 22.32 -7.76 -6.52
CA ARG A 242 23.27 -8.61 -7.25
C ARG A 242 24.57 -8.82 -6.47
N ASP A 243 25.07 -7.77 -5.80
CA ASP A 243 26.34 -7.82 -5.07
C ASP A 243 26.18 -8.47 -3.68
N HIS A 244 24.96 -8.55 -3.14
CA HIS A 244 24.64 -9.01 -1.79
C HIS A 244 23.33 -9.81 -1.72
N GLY A 245 22.99 -10.56 -2.78
CA GLY A 245 21.79 -11.40 -2.84
C GLY A 245 21.79 -12.52 -1.81
N GLY A 246 20.57 -13.04 -1.51
CA GLY A 246 20.32 -14.05 -0.46
C GLY A 246 19.85 -13.46 0.86
N ASP A 247 19.74 -12.13 0.97
CA ASP A 247 18.99 -11.46 2.04
C ASP A 247 17.53 -11.28 1.60
N GLU A 248 16.60 -11.96 2.29
CA GLU A 248 15.17 -11.96 1.95
C GLU A 248 14.60 -10.52 1.89
N GLY A 249 15.06 -9.62 2.76
CA GLY A 249 14.61 -8.24 2.79
C GLY A 249 15.04 -7.47 1.54
N ILE A 250 16.29 -7.66 1.10
CA ILE A 250 16.86 -7.03 -0.10
C ILE A 250 16.20 -7.64 -1.35
N ASP A 251 16.09 -8.96 -1.44
CA ASP A 251 15.49 -9.66 -2.59
C ASP A 251 14.02 -9.26 -2.81
N LYS A 252 13.27 -9.08 -1.73
CA LYS A 252 11.89 -8.60 -1.79
C LYS A 252 11.79 -7.17 -2.36
N VAL A 253 12.67 -6.27 -1.94
CA VAL A 253 12.71 -4.88 -2.46
C VAL A 253 13.19 -4.88 -3.91
N ALA A 254 14.13 -5.75 -4.28
CA ALA A 254 14.59 -5.91 -5.66
C ALA A 254 13.46 -6.35 -6.59
N GLY A 255 12.65 -7.34 -6.20
CA GLY A 255 11.47 -7.74 -6.96
C GLY A 255 10.49 -6.57 -7.18
N GLN A 256 10.27 -5.73 -6.16
CA GLN A 256 9.46 -4.52 -6.29
C GLN A 256 10.11 -3.48 -7.22
N ALA A 257 11.43 -3.34 -7.22
CA ALA A 257 12.16 -2.42 -8.09
C ALA A 257 12.11 -2.86 -9.56
N VAL A 258 12.25 -4.17 -9.83
CA VAL A 258 12.06 -4.74 -11.17
C VAL A 258 10.65 -4.46 -11.69
N LEU A 259 9.63 -4.74 -10.87
CA LEU A 259 8.23 -4.44 -11.22
C LEU A 259 8.02 -2.94 -11.49
N ALA A 260 8.61 -2.06 -10.68
CA ALA A 260 8.52 -0.61 -10.86
C ALA A 260 9.19 -0.14 -12.17
N LEU A 261 10.32 -0.75 -12.56
CA LEU A 261 10.95 -0.50 -13.87
C LEU A 261 10.05 -0.96 -15.03
N GLY A 262 9.44 -2.14 -14.92
CA GLY A 262 8.45 -2.61 -15.90
C GLY A 262 7.31 -1.59 -16.11
N ARG A 263 6.73 -1.08 -15.03
CA ARG A 263 5.69 -0.04 -15.03
C ARG A 263 6.15 1.27 -15.63
N LEU A 264 7.37 1.71 -15.29
CA LEU A 264 7.95 2.94 -15.82
C LEU A 264 8.09 2.86 -17.34
N PHE A 265 8.67 1.77 -17.86
CA PHE A 265 8.85 1.58 -19.30
C PHE A 265 7.54 1.34 -20.04
N TYR A 266 6.56 0.66 -19.42
CA TYR A 266 5.20 0.56 -19.95
C TYR A 266 4.55 1.94 -20.10
N SER A 267 4.62 2.76 -19.04
CA SER A 267 4.00 4.10 -19.02
C SER A 267 4.63 5.07 -20.02
N THR A 268 5.93 4.87 -20.32
CA THR A 268 6.66 5.61 -21.36
C THR A 268 6.59 4.97 -22.76
N ARG A 269 5.74 3.93 -22.93
CA ARG A 269 5.50 3.18 -24.19
C ARG A 269 6.73 2.45 -24.74
N GLN A 270 7.71 2.17 -23.92
CA GLN A 270 8.86 1.35 -24.26
C GLN A 270 8.54 -0.12 -23.97
N TYR A 271 7.59 -0.67 -24.72
CA TYR A 271 6.97 -1.97 -24.45
C TYR A 271 7.96 -3.14 -24.43
N ASP A 272 8.89 -3.20 -25.39
CA ASP A 272 9.89 -4.28 -25.43
C ASP A 272 10.82 -4.26 -24.21
N VAL A 273 11.13 -3.08 -23.69
CA VAL A 273 11.92 -2.94 -22.46
C VAL A 273 11.09 -3.33 -21.24
N ALA A 274 9.81 -2.92 -21.22
CA ALA A 274 8.89 -3.28 -20.14
C ALA A 274 8.74 -4.81 -20.01
N VAL A 275 8.57 -5.54 -21.14
CA VAL A 275 8.49 -7.02 -21.14
C VAL A 275 9.72 -7.64 -20.48
N ARG A 276 10.94 -7.14 -20.80
CA ARG A 276 12.16 -7.68 -20.20
C ARG A 276 12.15 -7.57 -18.68
N TYR A 277 11.83 -6.38 -18.15
CA TYR A 277 11.78 -6.19 -16.70
C TYR A 277 10.67 -7.01 -16.03
N TYR A 278 9.46 -7.08 -16.61
CA TYR A 278 8.42 -7.92 -16.02
C TYR A 278 8.81 -9.39 -15.98
N ASN A 279 9.50 -9.89 -17.02
CA ASN A 279 9.97 -11.28 -17.08
C ASN A 279 11.18 -11.56 -16.14
N GLU A 280 11.87 -10.53 -15.63
CA GLU A 280 12.90 -10.67 -14.61
C GLU A 280 12.31 -10.87 -13.19
N VAL A 281 11.00 -10.70 -13.00
CA VAL A 281 10.36 -10.95 -11.71
C VAL A 281 10.25 -12.46 -11.49
N SER A 282 10.98 -12.98 -10.50
CA SER A 282 10.94 -14.40 -10.15
C SER A 282 9.54 -14.86 -9.77
N ASP A 283 9.17 -16.08 -10.11
CA ASP A 283 7.93 -16.76 -9.73
C ASP A 283 7.80 -16.99 -8.22
N GLU A 284 8.92 -17.01 -7.50
CA GLU A 284 8.95 -17.04 -6.03
C GLU A 284 8.65 -15.65 -5.42
N SER A 285 8.71 -14.60 -6.21
CA SER A 285 8.47 -13.23 -5.72
C SER A 285 7.00 -13.01 -5.36
N PRO A 286 6.70 -12.35 -4.23
CA PRO A 286 5.32 -12.02 -3.85
C PRO A 286 4.62 -11.08 -4.85
N VAL A 287 5.35 -10.45 -5.77
CA VAL A 287 4.82 -9.56 -6.81
C VAL A 287 4.76 -10.22 -8.20
N TRP A 288 5.04 -11.52 -8.30
CA TRP A 288 5.06 -12.22 -9.58
C TRP A 288 3.70 -12.24 -10.29
N LEU A 289 2.61 -12.56 -9.59
CA LEU A 289 1.28 -12.56 -10.20
C LEU A 289 0.86 -11.17 -10.69
N GLU A 290 1.28 -10.13 -9.98
CA GLU A 290 1.07 -8.74 -10.39
C GLU A 290 1.88 -8.43 -11.66
N ALA A 291 3.14 -8.86 -11.73
CA ALA A 291 3.98 -8.74 -12.92
C ALA A 291 3.37 -9.49 -14.12
N LEU A 292 2.91 -10.73 -13.90
CA LEU A 292 2.28 -11.56 -14.92
C LEU A 292 0.99 -10.92 -15.47
N TYR A 293 0.18 -10.34 -14.60
CA TYR A 293 -0.99 -9.58 -15.00
C TYR A 293 -0.62 -8.34 -15.83
N GLU A 294 0.33 -7.55 -15.35
CA GLU A 294 0.72 -6.29 -16.01
C GLU A 294 1.42 -6.53 -17.35
N VAL A 295 2.27 -7.56 -17.46
CA VAL A 295 2.91 -7.90 -18.73
C VAL A 295 1.90 -8.41 -19.76
N SER A 296 0.74 -8.97 -19.34
CA SER A 296 -0.33 -9.32 -20.27
C SER A 296 -0.89 -8.10 -21.00
N TRP A 297 -0.97 -6.94 -20.31
CA TRP A 297 -1.31 -5.67 -20.97
C TRP A 297 -0.22 -5.19 -21.93
N VAL A 298 1.07 -5.41 -21.60
CA VAL A 298 2.17 -5.09 -22.52
C VAL A 298 2.07 -5.94 -23.78
N HIS A 299 1.87 -7.26 -23.64
CA HIS A 299 1.67 -8.16 -24.75
C HIS A 299 0.44 -7.81 -25.60
N TYR A 300 -0.65 -7.37 -24.96
CA TYR A 300 -1.81 -6.83 -25.67
C TYR A 300 -1.45 -5.61 -26.54
N GLN A 301 -0.66 -4.66 -26.01
CA GLN A 301 -0.19 -3.48 -26.78
C GLN A 301 0.70 -3.88 -27.96
N LEU A 302 1.54 -4.90 -27.77
CA LEU A 302 2.41 -5.48 -28.80
C LEU A 302 1.67 -6.41 -29.77
N LYS A 303 0.37 -6.63 -29.56
CA LYS A 303 -0.46 -7.60 -30.30
C LYS A 303 0.03 -9.05 -30.20
N ASN A 304 0.85 -9.37 -29.20
CA ASN A 304 1.26 -10.72 -28.87
C ASN A 304 0.19 -11.41 -28.03
N TYR A 305 -0.94 -11.71 -28.66
CA TYR A 305 -2.11 -12.30 -28.00
C TYR A 305 -1.87 -13.70 -27.44
N PRO A 306 -1.08 -14.58 -28.07
CA PRO A 306 -0.75 -15.88 -27.52
C PRO A 306 -0.14 -15.80 -26.12
N ARG A 307 0.84 -14.93 -25.91
CA ARG A 307 1.46 -14.74 -24.59
C ARG A 307 0.53 -14.03 -23.61
N ALA A 308 -0.18 -13.01 -24.06
CA ALA A 308 -1.16 -12.32 -23.20
C ALA A 308 -2.19 -13.31 -22.63
N LEU A 309 -2.79 -14.14 -23.49
CA LEU A 309 -3.79 -15.12 -23.09
C LEU A 309 -3.20 -16.27 -22.26
N GLY A 310 -1.96 -16.70 -22.54
CA GLY A 310 -1.26 -17.70 -21.73
C GLY A 310 -1.04 -17.22 -20.29
N ASN A 311 -0.58 -15.98 -20.11
CA ASN A 311 -0.44 -15.37 -18.80
C ASN A 311 -1.80 -15.26 -18.06
N LEU A 312 -2.85 -14.82 -18.78
CA LEU A 312 -4.20 -14.74 -18.22
C LEU A 312 -4.76 -16.13 -17.87
N HIS A 313 -4.38 -17.17 -18.62
CA HIS A 313 -4.72 -18.55 -18.31
C HIS A 313 -4.09 -18.98 -16.97
N THR A 314 -2.80 -18.69 -16.76
CA THR A 314 -2.11 -18.89 -15.48
C THR A 314 -2.83 -18.18 -14.33
N LEU A 315 -3.10 -16.88 -14.46
CA LEU A 315 -3.77 -16.07 -13.44
C LEU A 315 -5.16 -16.58 -13.04
N ASN A 316 -5.87 -17.20 -13.98
CA ASN A 316 -7.20 -17.75 -13.76
C ASN A 316 -7.19 -19.23 -13.34
N SER A 317 -6.00 -19.80 -13.09
CA SER A 317 -5.88 -21.19 -12.65
C SER A 317 -6.41 -21.39 -11.22
N PRO A 318 -6.84 -22.61 -10.85
CA PRO A 318 -7.26 -22.95 -9.50
C PRO A 318 -6.18 -22.73 -8.44
N TYR A 319 -4.89 -22.73 -8.82
CA TYR A 319 -3.76 -22.49 -7.90
C TYR A 319 -3.80 -21.09 -7.29
N PHE A 320 -4.37 -20.11 -7.98
CA PHE A 320 -4.49 -18.71 -7.54
C PHE A 320 -5.94 -18.32 -7.25
N ALA A 321 -6.72 -19.31 -6.83
CA ALA A 321 -8.14 -19.12 -6.54
C ALA A 321 -8.42 -18.08 -5.44
N ASP A 322 -7.47 -17.79 -4.57
CA ASP A 322 -7.53 -16.79 -3.51
C ASP A 322 -7.11 -15.37 -3.95
N GLN A 323 -6.55 -15.24 -5.15
CA GLN A 323 -6.10 -13.96 -5.69
C GLN A 323 -7.22 -13.17 -6.37
N TYR A 324 -7.10 -11.84 -6.41
CA TYR A 324 -8.13 -10.94 -6.90
C TYR A 324 -7.65 -10.15 -8.12
N PHE A 325 -7.91 -10.70 -9.31
CA PHE A 325 -7.62 -10.07 -10.61
C PHE A 325 -8.86 -10.05 -11.52
N PRO A 326 -9.93 -9.32 -11.16
CA PRO A 326 -11.16 -9.29 -11.97
C PRO A 326 -10.93 -8.74 -13.38
N GLU A 327 -10.01 -7.79 -13.55
CA GLU A 327 -9.65 -7.22 -14.85
C GLU A 327 -9.05 -8.24 -15.81
N SER A 328 -8.47 -9.33 -15.33
CA SER A 328 -7.91 -10.40 -16.18
C SER A 328 -8.96 -10.96 -17.13
N ARG A 329 -10.20 -11.11 -16.67
CA ARG A 329 -11.33 -11.57 -17.50
C ARG A 329 -11.77 -10.52 -18.52
N VAL A 330 -11.70 -9.23 -18.16
CA VAL A 330 -12.00 -8.14 -19.08
C VAL A 330 -10.98 -8.11 -20.21
N LEU A 331 -9.67 -8.18 -19.87
CA LEU A 331 -8.60 -8.22 -20.87
C LEU A 331 -8.72 -9.47 -21.75
N GLN A 332 -9.00 -10.65 -21.18
CA GLN A 332 -9.21 -11.87 -21.94
C GLN A 332 -10.35 -11.71 -22.96
N SER A 333 -11.50 -11.20 -22.51
CA SER A 333 -12.65 -10.98 -23.41
C SER A 333 -12.36 -9.94 -24.49
N LEU A 334 -11.55 -8.92 -24.19
CA LEU A 334 -11.13 -7.88 -25.12
C LEU A 334 -10.22 -8.46 -26.21
N ILE A 335 -9.24 -9.29 -25.86
CA ILE A 335 -8.36 -9.96 -26.81
C ILE A 335 -9.16 -10.87 -27.74
N LEU A 336 -10.07 -11.66 -27.21
CA LEU A 336 -10.95 -12.53 -28.00
C LEU A 336 -11.84 -11.72 -28.96
N PHE A 337 -12.37 -10.59 -28.50
CA PHE A 337 -13.15 -9.67 -29.32
C PHE A 337 -12.33 -9.12 -30.50
N TYR A 338 -11.08 -8.67 -30.28
CA TYR A 338 -10.20 -8.16 -31.33
C TYR A 338 -9.75 -9.25 -32.33
N ASN A 339 -9.88 -10.52 -31.96
CA ASN A 339 -9.63 -11.65 -32.84
C ASN A 339 -10.91 -12.23 -33.46
N CYS A 340 -12.02 -11.49 -33.40
CA CYS A 340 -13.33 -11.88 -33.94
C CYS A 340 -13.88 -13.20 -33.35
N ARG A 341 -13.34 -13.65 -32.22
CA ARG A 341 -13.81 -14.83 -31.47
C ARG A 341 -14.97 -14.45 -30.54
N TYR A 342 -16.04 -13.99 -31.17
CA TYR A 342 -17.18 -13.36 -30.48
C TYR A 342 -17.91 -14.30 -29.52
N ASP A 343 -18.00 -15.59 -29.84
CA ASP A 343 -18.67 -16.58 -29.00
C ASP A 343 -17.89 -16.83 -27.72
N GLU A 344 -16.59 -16.96 -27.82
CA GLU A 344 -15.70 -17.13 -26.67
C GLU A 344 -15.67 -15.88 -25.80
N ALA A 345 -15.60 -14.68 -26.41
CA ALA A 345 -15.67 -13.41 -25.67
C ALA A 345 -16.99 -13.29 -24.86
N ASP A 346 -18.14 -13.67 -25.48
CA ASP A 346 -19.45 -13.63 -24.77
C ASP A 346 -19.52 -14.63 -23.62
N VAL A 347 -18.88 -15.80 -23.73
CA VAL A 347 -18.77 -16.80 -22.64
C VAL A 347 -17.98 -16.20 -21.47
N ILE A 348 -16.78 -15.63 -21.72
CA ILE A 348 -15.96 -15.02 -20.65
C ILE A 348 -16.72 -13.90 -19.94
N VAL A 349 -17.44 -13.04 -20.69
CA VAL A 349 -18.24 -11.97 -20.06
C VAL A 349 -19.40 -12.52 -19.25
N LYS A 350 -20.09 -13.57 -19.72
CA LYS A 350 -21.15 -14.23 -18.96
C LYS A 350 -20.63 -14.82 -17.64
N ASP A 351 -19.47 -15.49 -17.71
CA ASP A 351 -18.84 -16.04 -16.51
C ASP A 351 -18.43 -14.95 -15.55
N PHE A 352 -17.85 -13.84 -16.04
CA PHE A 352 -17.51 -12.68 -15.22
C PHE A 352 -18.74 -12.10 -14.51
N VAL A 353 -19.85 -11.90 -15.24
CA VAL A 353 -21.11 -11.38 -14.66
C VAL A 353 -21.69 -12.35 -13.63
N ARG A 354 -21.72 -13.65 -13.93
CA ARG A 354 -22.20 -14.68 -13.00
C ARG A 354 -21.40 -14.67 -11.71
N ASP A 355 -20.09 -14.52 -11.80
CA ASP A 355 -19.18 -14.67 -10.68
C ASP A 355 -19.06 -13.41 -9.82
N TYR A 356 -19.12 -12.22 -10.43
CA TYR A 356 -18.84 -10.96 -9.73
C TYR A 356 -20.08 -10.11 -9.43
N PHE A 357 -21.16 -10.24 -10.19
CA PHE A 357 -22.37 -9.43 -9.95
C PHE A 357 -23.00 -9.68 -8.57
N PRO A 358 -23.19 -10.94 -8.12
CA PRO A 358 -23.70 -11.20 -6.79
C PRO A 358 -22.80 -10.67 -5.67
N LEU A 359 -21.47 -10.77 -5.87
CA LEU A 359 -20.47 -10.25 -4.93
C LEU A 359 -20.55 -8.73 -4.81
N MET A 360 -20.72 -8.04 -5.92
CA MET A 360 -20.85 -6.59 -5.97
C MET A 360 -22.12 -6.13 -5.23
N ASP A 361 -23.24 -6.81 -5.42
CA ASP A 361 -24.51 -6.51 -4.73
C ASP A 361 -24.38 -6.76 -3.22
N GLN A 362 -23.82 -7.90 -2.83
CA GLN A 362 -23.58 -8.22 -1.42
C GLN A 362 -22.64 -7.24 -0.76
N LEU A 363 -21.48 -6.95 -1.37
CA LEU A 363 -20.50 -5.99 -0.84
C LEU A 363 -21.13 -4.59 -0.66
N GLY A 364 -21.95 -4.17 -1.64
CA GLY A 364 -22.66 -2.91 -1.54
C GLY A 364 -23.64 -2.84 -0.37
N LYS A 365 -24.34 -3.93 -0.09
CA LYS A 365 -25.26 -4.04 1.07
C LYS A 365 -24.49 -3.99 2.38
N GLU A 366 -23.41 -4.77 2.51
CA GLU A 366 -22.58 -4.84 3.72
C GLU A 366 -21.95 -3.48 4.06
N ILE A 367 -21.37 -2.78 3.07
CA ILE A 367 -20.78 -1.46 3.28
C ILE A 367 -21.82 -0.45 3.78
N ASN A 368 -23.06 -0.52 3.27
CA ASN A 368 -24.12 0.44 3.59
C ASN A 368 -24.83 0.16 4.93
N GLN A 369 -24.63 -1.01 5.55
CA GLN A 369 -25.22 -1.35 6.85
C GLN A 369 -24.64 -0.53 8.00
N PHE A 370 -23.38 -0.08 7.87
CA PHE A 370 -22.65 0.57 8.94
C PHE A 370 -22.46 2.06 8.66
N GLY A 371 -23.12 2.90 9.47
CA GLY A 371 -22.90 4.35 9.49
C GLY A 371 -21.73 4.75 10.42
N ASP A 372 -21.38 3.90 11.40
CA ASP A 372 -20.32 4.13 12.37
C ASP A 372 -19.06 3.33 12.00
N PRO A 373 -17.89 3.98 11.84
CA PRO A 373 -16.62 3.32 11.56
C PRO A 373 -16.20 2.30 12.62
N ASN A 374 -16.48 2.53 13.90
CA ASN A 374 -16.16 1.59 14.96
C ASN A 374 -16.96 0.29 14.82
N ALA A 375 -18.27 0.38 14.54
CA ALA A 375 -19.11 -0.77 14.29
C ALA A 375 -18.65 -1.53 13.04
N PHE A 376 -18.24 -0.83 11.98
CA PHE A 376 -17.69 -1.42 10.77
C PHE A 376 -16.39 -2.21 11.05
N TYR A 377 -15.48 -1.64 11.84
CA TYR A 377 -14.27 -2.34 12.28
C TYR A 377 -14.59 -3.63 13.04
N GLN A 378 -15.54 -3.58 14.00
CA GLN A 378 -15.92 -4.76 14.78
C GLN A 378 -16.46 -5.88 13.89
N TRP A 379 -17.30 -5.53 12.94
CA TRP A 379 -17.81 -6.48 11.94
C TRP A 379 -16.68 -7.11 11.12
N LEU A 380 -15.72 -6.31 10.61
CA LEU A 380 -14.54 -6.82 9.89
C LEU A 380 -13.67 -7.74 10.74
N ALA A 381 -13.43 -7.38 12.00
CA ALA A 381 -12.65 -8.17 12.93
C ALA A 381 -13.32 -9.51 13.26
N GLN A 382 -14.66 -9.55 13.31
CA GLN A 382 -15.41 -10.78 13.45
C GLN A 382 -15.32 -11.64 12.18
N LEU A 383 -15.50 -11.03 11.02
CA LEU A 383 -15.43 -11.72 9.73
C LEU A 383 -14.04 -12.36 9.49
N SER A 384 -12.95 -11.67 9.86
CA SER A 384 -11.60 -12.21 9.70
C SER A 384 -11.31 -13.44 10.60
N ARG A 385 -12.05 -13.59 11.70
CA ARG A 385 -11.93 -14.71 12.65
C ARG A 385 -12.91 -15.85 12.39
N SER A 386 -13.97 -15.59 11.62
CA SER A 386 -14.99 -16.60 11.38
C SER A 386 -14.50 -17.62 10.35
N GLU A 387 -14.56 -18.88 10.69
CA GLU A 387 -14.43 -19.99 9.75
C GLU A 387 -15.73 -20.22 8.96
N ASP A 388 -16.71 -19.34 9.15
CA ASP A 388 -18.06 -19.50 8.67
C ASP A 388 -18.13 -19.52 7.14
N THR A 389 -18.80 -20.54 6.62
CA THR A 389 -18.96 -20.83 5.20
C THR A 389 -19.99 -19.93 4.51
N GLU A 390 -20.70 -19.08 5.26
CA GLU A 390 -21.73 -18.18 4.73
C GLU A 390 -21.14 -17.17 3.73
N TYR A 391 -19.89 -16.78 3.93
CA TYR A 391 -19.18 -15.91 2.99
C TYR A 391 -18.39 -16.73 1.97
N SER A 392 -18.77 -16.61 0.71
CA SER A 392 -18.07 -17.30 -0.38
C SER A 392 -16.56 -16.99 -0.41
N THR A 393 -15.75 -17.94 -0.85
CA THR A 393 -14.30 -17.76 -1.03
C THR A 393 -13.96 -16.49 -1.82
N ARG A 394 -14.81 -16.12 -2.80
CA ARG A 394 -14.64 -14.91 -3.60
C ARG A 394 -14.84 -13.62 -2.82
N PHE A 395 -15.79 -13.60 -1.88
CA PHE A 395 -15.99 -12.47 -0.98
C PHE A 395 -14.79 -12.28 -0.06
N LYS A 396 -14.28 -13.37 0.51
CA LYS A 396 -13.04 -13.35 1.31
C LYS A 396 -11.84 -12.80 0.52
N ARG A 397 -11.73 -13.09 -0.78
CA ARG A 397 -10.69 -12.52 -1.66
C ARG A 397 -10.76 -11.00 -1.74
N ILE A 398 -11.95 -10.43 -1.93
CA ILE A 398 -12.13 -8.98 -1.98
C ILE A 398 -11.70 -8.34 -0.67
N PHE A 399 -12.05 -8.97 0.47
CA PHE A 399 -11.61 -8.52 1.78
C PHE A 399 -10.10 -8.61 1.94
N ASN A 400 -9.49 -9.74 1.57
CA ASN A 400 -8.04 -9.90 1.64
C ASN A 400 -7.34 -8.87 0.77
N ALA A 401 -7.83 -8.61 -0.44
CA ALA A 401 -7.29 -7.56 -1.32
C ALA A 401 -7.43 -6.16 -0.70
N ALA A 402 -8.51 -5.88 0.03
CA ALA A 402 -8.66 -4.63 0.77
C ALA A 402 -7.64 -4.50 1.91
N LEU A 403 -7.43 -5.58 2.67
CA LEU A 403 -6.49 -5.65 3.79
C LEU A 403 -5.01 -5.66 3.36
N MET A 404 -4.70 -5.84 2.08
CA MET A 404 -3.33 -5.66 1.55
C MET A 404 -2.86 -4.21 1.55
N ASP A 405 -3.77 -3.23 1.70
CA ASP A 405 -3.41 -1.82 1.87
C ASP A 405 -2.53 -1.63 3.11
N LYS A 406 -1.30 -1.10 2.91
CA LYS A 406 -0.31 -0.96 3.98
C LYS A 406 -0.77 -0.04 5.12
N LYS A 407 -1.48 1.06 4.79
CA LYS A 407 -2.00 2.00 5.79
C LYS A 407 -3.07 1.35 6.65
N LEU A 408 -3.98 0.62 6.01
CA LEU A 408 -5.02 -0.14 6.69
C LEU A 408 -4.43 -1.23 7.58
N ARG A 409 -3.53 -2.05 7.06
CA ARG A 409 -2.87 -3.12 7.82
C ARG A 409 -2.16 -2.57 9.07
N ARG A 410 -1.39 -1.47 8.95
CA ARG A 410 -0.74 -0.83 10.09
C ARG A 410 -1.74 -0.46 11.20
N LYS A 411 -2.91 0.10 10.84
CA LYS A 411 -3.95 0.44 11.83
C LYS A 411 -4.51 -0.81 12.52
N PHE A 412 -4.75 -1.89 11.78
CA PHE A 412 -5.16 -3.17 12.38
C PHE A 412 -4.08 -3.73 13.32
N ASP A 413 -2.81 -3.69 12.93
CA ASP A 413 -1.68 -4.11 13.76
C ASP A 413 -1.58 -3.25 15.03
N THR A 414 -1.75 -1.93 14.92
CA THR A 414 -1.80 -1.02 16.07
C THR A 414 -2.92 -1.40 17.05
N VAL A 415 -4.15 -1.65 16.55
CA VAL A 415 -5.26 -2.09 17.41
C VAL A 415 -4.95 -3.43 18.09
N ALA A 416 -4.34 -4.37 17.39
CA ALA A 416 -3.95 -5.66 17.98
C ALA A 416 -2.92 -5.48 19.11
N LYS A 417 -1.93 -4.61 18.92
CA LYS A 417 -0.92 -4.27 19.95
C LYS A 417 -1.53 -3.58 21.15
N LEU A 418 -2.43 -2.61 20.95
CA LEU A 418 -3.16 -1.96 22.03
C LEU A 418 -4.03 -2.94 22.82
N ASN A 419 -4.67 -3.90 22.18
CA ASN A 419 -5.39 -4.98 22.86
C ASN A 419 -4.46 -5.84 23.73
N ALA A 420 -3.27 -6.18 23.20
CA ALA A 420 -2.28 -6.94 23.96
C ALA A 420 -1.74 -6.16 25.17
N GLU A 421 -1.55 -4.84 25.02
CA GLU A 421 -1.12 -3.95 26.09
C GLU A 421 -2.19 -3.83 27.19
N LEU A 422 -3.47 -3.68 26.82
CA LEU A 422 -4.58 -3.69 27.78
C LEU A 422 -4.66 -5.02 28.55
N ALA A 423 -4.54 -6.15 27.87
CA ALA A 423 -4.51 -7.46 28.52
C ALA A 423 -3.32 -7.61 29.49
N ARG A 424 -2.16 -7.04 29.13
CA ARG A 424 -0.97 -7.02 29.99
C ARG A 424 -1.18 -6.17 31.23
N LEU A 425 -1.82 -5.00 31.11
CA LEU A 425 -2.20 -4.17 32.26
C LEU A 425 -3.11 -4.92 33.25
N ASP A 426 -4.12 -5.63 32.74
CA ASP A 426 -5.02 -6.42 33.58
C ASP A 426 -4.28 -7.57 34.26
N ASN A 427 -3.33 -8.22 33.61
CA ASN A 427 -2.49 -9.26 34.21
C ASN A 427 -1.57 -8.70 35.32
N LEU A 428 -0.97 -7.51 35.09
CA LEU A 428 -0.12 -6.84 36.10
C LEU A 428 -0.91 -6.40 37.34
N ALA A 429 -2.17 -6.02 37.17
CA ALA A 429 -3.05 -5.63 38.27
C ALA A 429 -3.61 -6.82 39.06
N GLY A 430 -3.52 -8.03 38.52
CA GLY A 430 -4.01 -9.26 39.15
C GLY A 430 -5.53 -9.41 39.09
N PRO A 431 -6.14 -10.22 39.99
CA PRO A 431 -7.54 -10.63 39.90
C PRO A 431 -8.57 -9.50 39.96
N GLN A 432 -8.21 -8.34 40.49
CA GLN A 432 -9.09 -7.17 40.60
C GLN A 432 -9.06 -6.30 39.34
N GLY A 433 -8.10 -6.55 38.41
CA GLY A 433 -7.89 -5.76 37.22
C GLY A 433 -7.31 -4.36 37.50
N ALA A 434 -6.95 -3.64 36.45
CA ALA A 434 -6.40 -2.30 36.52
C ALA A 434 -7.55 -1.27 36.67
N THR A 435 -7.99 -1.03 37.92
CA THR A 435 -9.10 -0.12 38.23
C THR A 435 -8.63 1.22 38.79
N ASP A 436 -7.56 1.21 39.55
CA ASP A 436 -7.11 2.38 40.32
C ASP A 436 -5.61 2.67 40.17
N GLY A 437 -5.19 3.84 40.63
CA GLY A 437 -3.79 4.27 40.65
C GLY A 437 -3.17 4.43 39.27
N LEU A 438 -1.88 4.10 39.15
CA LEU A 438 -1.15 4.19 37.87
C LEU A 438 -1.74 3.28 36.82
N LEU A 439 -1.98 2.01 37.13
CA LEU A 439 -2.46 1.03 36.15
C LEU A 439 -3.88 1.35 35.65
N GLY A 440 -4.77 1.84 36.54
CA GLY A 440 -6.11 2.28 36.15
C GLY A 440 -6.09 3.49 35.23
N GLY A 441 -5.25 4.49 35.53
CA GLY A 441 -5.05 5.65 34.66
C GLY A 441 -4.51 5.27 33.26
N LEU A 442 -3.47 4.44 33.23
CA LEU A 442 -2.90 3.95 31.97
C LEU A 442 -3.92 3.15 31.12
N LYS A 443 -4.75 2.32 31.78
CA LYS A 443 -5.81 1.57 31.11
C LYS A 443 -6.84 2.52 30.46
N GLN A 444 -7.22 3.59 31.13
CA GLN A 444 -8.13 4.60 30.58
C GLN A 444 -7.50 5.31 29.37
N GLU A 445 -6.24 5.77 29.50
CA GLU A 445 -5.49 6.42 28.41
C GLU A 445 -5.43 5.52 27.17
N ILE A 446 -5.00 4.26 27.33
CA ILE A 446 -4.86 3.32 26.22
C ILE A 446 -6.23 2.94 25.61
N THR A 447 -7.27 2.81 26.44
CA THR A 447 -8.63 2.51 25.98
C THR A 447 -9.17 3.65 25.11
N ALA A 448 -8.95 4.91 25.53
CA ALA A 448 -9.36 6.08 24.78
C ALA A 448 -8.62 6.17 23.43
N TYR A 449 -7.30 6.00 23.45
CA TYR A 449 -6.50 5.98 22.21
C TYR A 449 -6.91 4.85 21.28
N ARG A 450 -7.10 3.63 21.81
CA ARG A 450 -7.59 2.48 21.05
C ARG A 450 -8.93 2.78 20.35
N PHE A 451 -9.85 3.45 21.05
CA PHE A 451 -11.15 3.81 20.47
C PHE A 451 -10.99 4.70 19.23
N LEU A 452 -10.09 5.67 19.27
CA LEU A 452 -9.78 6.53 18.11
C LEU A 452 -9.17 5.72 16.95
N VAL A 453 -8.17 4.86 17.23
CA VAL A 453 -7.50 4.05 16.22
C VAL A 453 -8.48 3.05 15.57
N VAL A 454 -9.40 2.47 16.35
CA VAL A 454 -10.46 1.59 15.82
C VAL A 454 -11.37 2.34 14.85
N GLY A 455 -11.78 3.57 15.19
CA GLY A 455 -12.57 4.41 14.29
C GLY A 455 -11.83 4.75 12.98
N GLU A 456 -10.55 5.12 13.07
CA GLU A 456 -9.72 5.37 11.90
C GLU A 456 -9.55 4.11 11.02
N ALA A 457 -9.28 2.95 11.64
CA ALA A 457 -9.15 1.67 10.93
C ALA A 457 -10.45 1.29 10.21
N GLY A 458 -11.60 1.46 10.87
CA GLY A 458 -12.91 1.22 10.28
C GLY A 458 -13.22 2.15 9.11
N GLY A 459 -12.94 3.45 9.25
CA GLY A 459 -13.13 4.43 8.18
C GLY A 459 -12.23 4.16 6.97
N LEU A 460 -10.96 3.84 7.20
CA LEU A 460 -10.03 3.45 6.13
C LEU A 460 -10.47 2.18 5.41
N ALA A 461 -10.92 1.16 6.16
CA ALA A 461 -11.42 -0.09 5.59
C ALA A 461 -12.67 0.14 4.74
N GLN A 462 -13.64 0.90 5.24
CA GLN A 462 -14.85 1.25 4.52
C GLN A 462 -14.52 2.01 3.22
N ALA A 463 -13.67 3.03 3.30
CA ALA A 463 -13.23 3.78 2.13
C ALA A 463 -12.50 2.90 1.10
N ARG A 464 -11.68 1.93 1.55
CA ARG A 464 -11.00 0.99 0.65
C ARG A 464 -11.98 0.06 -0.05
N LEU A 465 -12.95 -0.50 0.69
CA LEU A 465 -13.98 -1.37 0.11
C LEU A 465 -14.91 -0.62 -0.85
N VAL A 466 -15.25 0.64 -0.57
CA VAL A 466 -16.01 1.51 -1.50
C VAL A 466 -15.23 1.70 -2.81
N ARG A 467 -13.91 1.92 -2.76
CA ARG A 467 -13.07 2.01 -3.97
C ARG A 467 -13.07 0.71 -4.75
N LEU A 468 -12.82 -0.44 -4.09
CA LEU A 468 -12.86 -1.76 -4.74
C LEU A 468 -14.22 -2.05 -5.38
N LEU A 469 -15.32 -1.67 -4.72
CA LEU A 469 -16.66 -1.77 -5.29
C LEU A 469 -16.84 -0.89 -6.53
N GLY A 470 -16.29 0.32 -6.50
CA GLY A 470 -16.26 1.24 -7.64
C GLY A 470 -15.48 0.67 -8.83
N ASP A 471 -14.31 0.09 -8.56
CA ASP A 471 -13.48 -0.57 -9.57
C ASP A 471 -14.19 -1.78 -10.17
N LEU A 472 -14.78 -2.64 -9.35
CA LEU A 472 -15.53 -3.80 -9.82
C LEU A 472 -16.74 -3.41 -10.68
N ARG A 473 -17.45 -2.33 -10.32
CA ARG A 473 -18.55 -1.78 -11.13
C ARG A 473 -18.06 -1.30 -12.49
N ARG A 474 -16.89 -0.65 -12.53
CA ARG A 474 -16.27 -0.20 -13.77
C ARG A 474 -15.92 -1.38 -14.68
N HIS A 475 -15.24 -2.42 -14.14
CA HIS A 475 -14.90 -3.61 -14.90
C HIS A 475 -16.13 -4.36 -15.41
N LEU A 476 -17.19 -4.41 -14.61
CA LEU A 476 -18.47 -4.98 -15.04
C LEU A 476 -19.07 -4.18 -16.21
N ALA A 477 -19.04 -2.85 -16.14
CA ALA A 477 -19.53 -1.99 -17.23
C ALA A 477 -18.69 -2.17 -18.51
N GLU A 478 -17.36 -2.29 -18.40
CA GLU A 478 -16.46 -2.58 -19.51
C GLU A 478 -16.76 -3.95 -20.15
N ALA A 479 -16.91 -4.99 -19.34
CA ALA A 479 -17.29 -6.32 -19.80
C ALA A 479 -18.65 -6.33 -20.54
N ILE A 480 -19.65 -5.64 -19.99
CA ILE A 480 -20.97 -5.50 -20.64
C ILE A 480 -20.85 -4.75 -21.95
N LYS A 481 -20.01 -3.71 -22.03
CA LYS A 481 -19.75 -2.96 -23.26
C LYS A 481 -19.13 -3.89 -24.32
N ILE A 482 -18.09 -4.67 -23.98
CA ILE A 482 -17.49 -5.65 -24.89
C ILE A 482 -18.58 -6.61 -25.41
N ARG A 483 -19.45 -7.10 -24.56
CA ARG A 483 -20.57 -7.98 -24.96
C ARG A 483 -21.54 -7.29 -25.92
N GLN A 484 -21.83 -6.01 -25.72
CA GLN A 484 -22.70 -5.25 -26.64
C GLN A 484 -22.04 -5.07 -28.00
N GLU A 485 -20.76 -4.71 -28.05
CA GLU A 485 -19.99 -4.56 -29.29
C GLU A 485 -19.84 -5.92 -30.00
N THR A 486 -19.59 -7.00 -29.27
CA THR A 486 -19.61 -8.38 -29.81
C THR A 486 -20.92 -8.70 -30.54
N ARG A 487 -22.07 -8.32 -29.95
CA ARG A 487 -23.38 -8.55 -30.58
C ARG A 487 -23.60 -7.70 -31.83
N LYS A 488 -23.10 -6.45 -31.84
CA LYS A 488 -23.16 -5.58 -33.03
C LYS A 488 -22.26 -6.11 -34.13
N ALA A 489 -21.02 -6.48 -33.81
CA ALA A 489 -20.06 -7.02 -34.77
C ALA A 489 -20.60 -8.30 -35.45
N ARG A 490 -21.27 -9.20 -34.72
CA ARG A 490 -21.95 -10.38 -35.29
C ARG A 490 -23.03 -10.02 -36.32
N ARG A 491 -23.64 -8.84 -36.22
CA ARG A 491 -24.67 -8.35 -37.15
C ARG A 491 -24.08 -7.56 -38.33
N GLY A 492 -22.78 -7.29 -38.31
CA GLY A 492 -22.14 -6.41 -39.28
C GLY A 492 -22.39 -4.92 -39.06
N ASP A 493 -22.91 -4.53 -37.89
CA ASP A 493 -23.35 -3.16 -37.60
C ASP A 493 -22.28 -2.28 -36.89
N SER A 494 -21.05 -2.79 -36.70
CA SER A 494 -20.02 -2.07 -35.93
C SER A 494 -18.97 -1.42 -36.81
N PRO A 495 -18.76 -0.08 -36.71
CA PRO A 495 -17.62 0.59 -37.37
C PRO A 495 -16.25 0.12 -36.84
N GLU A 496 -16.22 -0.46 -35.62
CA GLU A 496 -15.01 -1.01 -35.02
C GLU A 496 -14.61 -2.36 -35.59
N SER A 497 -15.48 -3.05 -36.33
CA SER A 497 -15.16 -4.30 -37.03
C SER A 497 -14.03 -4.11 -38.03
N VAL A 498 -13.99 -2.98 -38.72
CA VAL A 498 -12.92 -2.64 -39.68
C VAL A 498 -11.56 -2.44 -38.98
N LEU A 499 -11.54 -1.77 -37.85
CA LEU A 499 -10.30 -1.59 -37.05
C LEU A 499 -9.83 -2.92 -36.43
N GLN A 500 -10.76 -3.82 -36.13
CA GLN A 500 -10.48 -5.16 -35.62
C GLN A 500 -9.85 -6.04 -36.67
N GLU A 501 -10.37 -6.01 -37.91
CA GLU A 501 -9.82 -6.74 -39.04
C GLU A 501 -8.36 -6.35 -39.30
N GLN A 502 -8.03 -5.06 -39.24
CA GLN A 502 -6.65 -4.58 -39.37
C GLN A 502 -5.73 -5.03 -38.23
N ALA A 503 -6.25 -5.01 -36.97
CA ALA A 503 -5.51 -5.46 -35.81
C ALA A 503 -5.22 -6.96 -35.85
N ALA A 504 -6.21 -7.75 -36.26
CA ALA A 504 -6.11 -9.19 -36.35
C ALA A 504 -5.21 -9.67 -37.51
N ALA A 505 -5.25 -9.00 -38.67
CA ALA A 505 -4.33 -9.29 -39.76
C ALA A 505 -2.84 -9.09 -39.39
N ALA A 506 -2.56 -8.17 -38.45
CA ALA A 506 -1.22 -7.99 -37.92
C ALA A 506 -0.84 -9.05 -36.85
N ALA A 507 -1.82 -9.56 -36.10
CA ALA A 507 -1.63 -10.61 -35.11
C ALA A 507 -1.53 -12.02 -35.72
N ALA A 508 -2.18 -12.27 -36.85
CA ALA A 508 -2.17 -13.56 -37.53
C ALA A 508 -0.79 -14.03 -38.04
N LYS A 509 0.25 -13.21 -37.83
CA LYS A 509 1.64 -13.57 -38.17
C LYS A 509 2.41 -14.25 -37.02
N LEU A 510 1.82 -14.32 -35.84
CA LEU A 510 2.43 -15.01 -34.68
C LEU A 510 1.98 -16.47 -34.71
N VAL A 511 2.67 -17.28 -35.49
CA VAL A 511 2.53 -18.74 -35.48
C VAL A 511 3.29 -19.26 -34.29
N ILE A 512 2.64 -20.03 -33.42
CA ILE A 512 3.30 -20.80 -32.38
C ILE A 512 3.76 -22.11 -33.05
N ASP A 513 5.07 -22.21 -33.32
CA ASP A 513 5.63 -23.47 -33.78
C ASP A 513 5.74 -24.43 -32.59
N VAL A 514 5.28 -25.64 -32.78
CA VAL A 514 5.53 -26.77 -31.89
C VAL A 514 6.97 -27.21 -32.12
N ASP A 515 7.82 -27.05 -31.12
CA ASP A 515 9.24 -27.38 -31.15
C ASP A 515 9.63 -28.29 -29.96
N ASP A 516 10.92 -28.48 -29.72
CA ASP A 516 11.41 -29.31 -28.61
C ASP A 516 11.08 -28.71 -27.22
N GLU A 517 10.74 -27.41 -27.13
CA GLU A 517 10.42 -26.68 -25.91
C GLU A 517 8.91 -26.47 -25.73
N HIS A 518 8.11 -26.65 -26.80
CA HIS A 518 6.66 -26.39 -26.77
C HIS A 518 5.87 -27.59 -27.28
N ILE A 519 4.86 -27.99 -26.54
CA ILE A 519 3.90 -29.02 -26.96
C ILE A 519 2.51 -28.40 -27.17
N ALA A 520 1.82 -28.85 -28.22
CA ALA A 520 0.42 -28.52 -28.39
C ALA A 520 -0.45 -29.41 -27.49
N TRP A 521 -1.25 -28.80 -26.64
CA TRP A 521 -2.08 -29.49 -25.69
C TRP A 521 -3.52 -28.96 -25.70
N PRO A 522 -4.52 -29.83 -25.99
CA PRO A 522 -5.93 -29.44 -25.91
C PRO A 522 -6.33 -29.30 -24.44
N PHE A 523 -6.64 -28.08 -24.01
CA PHE A 523 -7.06 -27.80 -22.64
C PHE A 523 -8.44 -28.41 -22.34
N THR A 524 -8.49 -29.32 -21.36
CA THR A 524 -9.72 -29.97 -20.87
C THR A 524 -10.01 -29.69 -19.40
N GLY A 525 -9.31 -28.70 -18.81
CA GLY A 525 -9.49 -28.24 -17.44
C GLY A 525 -8.29 -28.49 -16.54
N GLU A 526 -7.21 -29.10 -17.05
CA GLU A 526 -5.98 -29.36 -16.34
C GLU A 526 -5.07 -28.15 -16.33
N TYR A 527 -4.34 -27.98 -15.21
CA TYR A 527 -3.26 -27.00 -15.08
C TYR A 527 -2.02 -27.72 -14.51
N TRP A 528 -0.89 -27.51 -15.15
CA TRP A 528 0.39 -28.06 -14.71
C TRP A 528 1.15 -26.99 -13.93
N LYS A 529 1.56 -27.34 -12.72
CA LYS A 529 2.15 -26.36 -11.78
C LYS A 529 3.49 -25.81 -12.28
N ASP A 530 4.29 -26.66 -12.92
CA ASP A 530 5.58 -26.36 -13.50
C ASP A 530 5.51 -25.54 -14.80
N GLU A 531 4.32 -25.47 -15.40
CA GLU A 531 4.08 -24.68 -16.62
C GLU A 531 3.40 -23.32 -16.36
N LEU A 532 3.13 -23.02 -15.09
CA LEU A 532 2.51 -21.74 -14.72
C LEU A 532 3.42 -20.58 -15.10
N GLY A 533 2.92 -19.63 -15.90
CA GLY A 533 3.66 -18.50 -16.44
C GLY A 533 4.31 -18.77 -17.81
N SER A 534 4.38 -20.02 -18.25
CA SER A 534 5.00 -20.42 -19.54
C SER A 534 3.98 -20.67 -20.65
N TYR A 535 2.69 -20.77 -20.32
CA TYR A 535 1.64 -21.06 -21.28
C TYR A 535 1.60 -20.06 -22.45
N LEU A 536 1.46 -20.63 -23.64
CA LEU A 536 1.09 -19.89 -24.86
C LEU A 536 -0.29 -20.36 -25.29
N TYR A 537 -1.18 -19.43 -25.56
CA TYR A 537 -2.54 -19.74 -26.01
C TYR A 537 -2.56 -19.72 -27.55
N ASP A 538 -2.80 -20.87 -28.17
CA ASP A 538 -2.97 -20.95 -29.62
C ASP A 538 -4.26 -20.23 -30.01
N ILE A 539 -4.13 -19.14 -30.75
CA ILE A 539 -5.24 -18.29 -31.14
C ILE A 539 -5.12 -17.87 -32.63
N ASP A 540 -6.00 -18.43 -33.46
CA ASP A 540 -6.21 -17.96 -34.80
C ASP A 540 -7.26 -16.84 -34.84
N SER A 541 -6.97 -15.78 -35.56
CA SER A 541 -7.96 -14.74 -35.81
C SER A 541 -9.05 -15.26 -36.78
N LEU A 542 -10.30 -15.10 -36.35
CA LEU A 542 -11.47 -15.39 -37.20
C LEU A 542 -11.95 -14.16 -37.97
N CYS A 543 -11.22 -13.05 -37.91
CA CYS A 543 -11.54 -11.85 -38.68
C CYS A 543 -11.31 -12.09 -40.17
N LYS A 544 -12.21 -11.57 -40.98
CA LYS A 544 -12.04 -11.66 -42.47
C LYS A 544 -10.86 -10.77 -42.87
N ALA A 545 -9.92 -11.31 -43.64
CA ALA A 545 -8.87 -10.50 -44.21
C ALA A 545 -9.52 -9.47 -45.17
N GLU A 546 -9.12 -8.20 -45.04
CA GLU A 546 -9.51 -7.18 -46.01
C GLU A 546 -8.95 -7.59 -47.38
N PRO A 547 -9.74 -7.57 -48.47
CA PRO A 547 -9.18 -7.80 -49.80
C PRO A 547 -8.08 -6.77 -50.03
N ALA A 548 -6.90 -7.25 -50.43
CA ALA A 548 -5.79 -6.38 -50.77
C ALA A 548 -6.29 -5.28 -51.71
N PRO A 549 -5.90 -3.99 -51.49
CA PRO A 549 -6.30 -2.92 -52.40
C PRO A 549 -5.93 -3.35 -53.81
N ALA A 550 -6.92 -3.36 -54.71
CA ALA A 550 -6.73 -3.72 -56.09
C ALA A 550 -5.52 -2.94 -56.61
N ALA A 551 -4.52 -3.66 -57.10
CA ALA A 551 -3.35 -3.04 -57.72
C ALA A 551 -3.87 -2.03 -58.75
N ALA A 552 -3.50 -0.75 -58.55
CA ALA A 552 -3.84 0.29 -59.49
C ALA A 552 -3.40 -0.20 -60.90
N GLU A 553 -4.35 -0.36 -61.81
CA GLU A 553 -4.05 -0.67 -63.21
C GLU A 553 -3.04 0.37 -63.69
N PRO A 554 -1.96 -0.04 -64.39
CA PRO A 554 -1.02 0.92 -64.94
C PRO A 554 -1.78 1.81 -65.93
N SER A 555 -1.81 3.11 -65.66
CA SER A 555 -2.34 4.10 -66.58
C SER A 555 -1.59 3.99 -67.87
N ASP A 556 -2.31 3.62 -68.93
CA ASP A 556 -1.85 3.55 -70.33
C ASP A 556 -1.59 5.00 -70.79
N GLU A 557 -0.41 5.55 -70.48
CA GLU A 557 0.06 6.80 -71.05
C GLU A 557 0.58 6.48 -72.49
N THR A 558 -0.27 6.68 -73.49
CA THR A 558 0.13 6.78 -74.84
C THR A 558 1.09 7.95 -75.05
N PRO A 559 2.26 7.74 -75.72
CA PRO A 559 3.19 8.83 -75.98
C PRO A 559 2.63 9.73 -77.08
N THR A 560 2.36 10.98 -76.73
CA THR A 560 2.10 12.02 -77.73
C THR A 560 3.40 12.37 -78.48
N GLU A 561 3.47 12.05 -79.77
CA GLU A 561 4.51 12.45 -80.69
C GLU A 561 4.70 13.97 -80.72
N GLY A 562 5.91 14.41 -80.40
CA GLY A 562 6.33 15.80 -80.55
C GLY A 562 6.58 16.16 -82.00
N THR A 563 5.81 17.08 -82.52
CA THR A 563 6.06 17.74 -83.82
C THR A 563 7.16 18.79 -83.64
N THR A 564 8.30 18.51 -84.29
CA THR A 564 9.36 19.50 -84.55
C THR A 564 9.04 20.21 -85.89
N THR A 565 9.09 21.54 -85.88
CA THR A 565 9.44 22.36 -87.08
C THR A 565 9.61 23.83 -86.72
N PRO A 566 10.35 24.63 -87.50
CA PRO A 566 11.76 24.55 -87.88
C PRO A 566 12.61 25.60 -87.17
#